data_7109e6ed6df11d1cf4660ed0c0f90c8a
#
_entry.id   7109e6ed6df11d1cf4660ed0c0f90c8a
#
_cell.length_a   1.000
_cell.length_b   1.000
_cell.length_c   1.000
_cell.angle_alpha   90.00
_cell.angle_beta   90.00
_cell.angle_gamma   90.00
#
_symmetry.space_group_name_H-M   'P 1'
#
loop_
_entity.id
_entity.type
_entity.pdbx_description
1 polymer ?
#
loop_
_entity_poly.entity_id
_entity_poly.type
_entity_poly.pdbx_seq_one_letter_code
_entity_poly.pdbx_strand_id
1 'polypeptide(L)'
;MIEFRNVTKAFLRNGRSKPVIDNLTLTVPSNRSVALLGRNGAGKSTLLSMIAGTMDPSAGEILSTGSISWPVGFAGAFHPDLTGAQNTRFVARIYGVDTGELSDFVEEFCELGPSYRQPLRGYSSGMRARLSFGVSMGIAFDTYLVDEVTAVGDAAFRKKSATIFQTRMEQAGSFVVSHNMPQIREFCDMGIVLDQGRAVIYDDLEEAIHHHLHNMNTGQ
;
A
#
# COMPACT_ATOMS: atom_id res chain seq x y z
N MET A 1 0.63 13.07 -8.80
CA MET A 1 0.92 12.39 -10.08
C MET A 1 2.08 11.43 -9.88
N ILE A 2 1.99 10.21 -10.41
CA ILE A 2 3.09 9.25 -10.44
C ILE A 2 3.37 8.88 -11.89
N GLU A 3 4.62 9.09 -12.32
CA GLU A 3 5.07 8.87 -13.69
C GLU A 3 6.11 7.75 -13.71
N PHE A 4 5.90 6.75 -14.55
CA PHE A 4 6.82 5.66 -14.82
C PHE A 4 7.48 5.90 -16.17
N ARG A 5 8.81 5.96 -16.19
CA ARG A 5 9.61 6.19 -17.40
C ARG A 5 10.48 4.99 -17.71
N ASN A 6 10.08 4.17 -18.67
CA ASN A 6 10.80 2.97 -19.11
C ASN A 6 11.21 2.04 -17.97
N VAL A 7 10.34 1.90 -16.97
CA VAL A 7 10.62 1.15 -15.75
C VAL A 7 10.69 -0.34 -16.03
N THR A 8 11.83 -0.93 -15.71
CA THR A 8 12.06 -2.37 -15.79
C THR A 8 12.52 -2.89 -14.43
N LYS A 9 11.95 -4.01 -13.99
CA LYS A 9 12.42 -4.75 -12.82
C LYS A 9 12.62 -6.21 -13.17
N ALA A 10 13.86 -6.68 -13.02
CA ALA A 10 14.22 -8.07 -13.24
C ALA A 10 14.91 -8.65 -11.99
N PHE A 11 14.68 -9.93 -11.75
CA PHE A 11 15.34 -10.69 -10.70
C PHE A 11 16.21 -11.79 -11.31
N LEU A 12 17.39 -12.00 -10.72
CA LEU A 12 18.24 -13.12 -11.06
C LEU A 12 17.69 -14.39 -10.40
N ARG A 13 17.29 -15.37 -11.21
CA ARG A 13 16.88 -16.68 -10.73
C ARG A 13 17.66 -17.77 -11.50
N ASN A 14 18.42 -18.58 -10.77
CA ASN A 14 19.27 -19.66 -11.36
C ASN A 14 20.19 -19.15 -12.49
N GLY A 15 20.84 -17.97 -12.29
CA GLY A 15 21.73 -17.36 -13.27
C GLY A 15 21.04 -16.74 -14.51
N ARG A 16 19.72 -16.74 -14.56
CA ARG A 16 18.95 -16.10 -15.64
C ARG A 16 18.19 -14.88 -15.10
N SER A 17 18.28 -13.78 -15.83
CA SER A 17 17.48 -12.58 -15.55
C SER A 17 16.05 -12.83 -16.04
N LYS A 18 15.06 -12.70 -15.14
CA LYS A 18 13.65 -12.77 -15.48
C LYS A 18 12.99 -11.42 -15.17
N PRO A 19 12.52 -10.68 -16.18
CA PRO A 19 11.77 -9.45 -15.94
C PRO A 19 10.42 -9.79 -15.30
N VAL A 20 10.06 -9.02 -14.27
CA VAL A 20 8.76 -9.04 -13.60
C VAL A 20 7.94 -7.84 -14.03
N ILE A 21 8.61 -6.73 -14.33
CA ILE A 21 8.07 -5.55 -15.00
C ILE A 21 9.02 -5.24 -16.15
N ASP A 22 8.48 -5.05 -17.34
CA ASP A 22 9.26 -4.84 -18.56
C ASP A 22 8.83 -3.55 -19.27
N ASN A 23 9.74 -2.56 -19.29
CA ASN A 23 9.62 -1.29 -19.99
C ASN A 23 8.28 -0.56 -19.75
N LEU A 24 7.87 -0.46 -18.49
CA LEU A 24 6.64 0.22 -18.11
C LEU A 24 6.79 1.73 -18.27
N THR A 25 5.97 2.33 -19.14
CA THR A 25 5.85 3.77 -19.31
C THR A 25 4.39 4.17 -19.24
N LEU A 26 4.01 4.86 -18.16
CA LEU A 26 2.66 5.35 -17.95
C LEU A 26 2.65 6.49 -16.93
N THR A 27 1.57 7.25 -16.90
CA THR A 27 1.35 8.30 -15.91
C THR A 27 0.01 8.08 -15.23
N VAL A 28 0.04 8.05 -13.89
CA VAL A 28 -1.16 8.02 -13.06
C VAL A 28 -1.41 9.42 -12.52
N PRO A 29 -2.57 10.05 -12.85
CA PRO A 29 -2.92 11.35 -12.30
C PRO A 29 -3.03 11.34 -10.78
N SER A 30 -2.89 12.52 -10.15
CA SER A 30 -3.19 12.69 -8.71
C SER A 30 -4.68 12.39 -8.45
N ASN A 31 -4.98 11.95 -7.25
CA ASN A 31 -6.36 11.70 -6.80
C ASN A 31 -7.12 10.60 -7.57
N ARG A 32 -6.42 9.72 -8.30
CA ARG A 32 -7.01 8.52 -8.87
C ARG A 32 -6.69 7.30 -8.00
N SER A 33 -7.65 6.41 -7.90
CA SER A 33 -7.50 5.16 -7.17
C SER A 33 -7.38 3.98 -8.13
N VAL A 34 -6.22 3.36 -8.14
CA VAL A 34 -5.79 2.38 -9.14
C VAL A 34 -5.85 0.98 -8.57
N ALA A 35 -6.63 0.11 -9.18
CA ALA A 35 -6.56 -1.33 -8.92
C ALA A 35 -5.34 -1.94 -9.64
N LEU A 36 -4.45 -2.57 -8.89
CA LEU A 36 -3.38 -3.41 -9.47
C LEU A 36 -3.88 -4.86 -9.58
N LEU A 37 -4.21 -5.26 -10.79
CA LEU A 37 -4.76 -6.57 -11.12
C LEU A 37 -3.71 -7.46 -11.76
N GLY A 38 -3.83 -8.76 -11.60
CA GLY A 38 -2.92 -9.73 -12.19
C GLY A 38 -2.81 -11.00 -11.35
N ARG A 39 -2.29 -12.07 -11.96
CA ARG A 39 -2.10 -13.38 -11.30
C ARG A 39 -1.11 -13.27 -10.14
N ASN A 40 -1.10 -14.28 -9.27
CA ASN A 40 -0.06 -14.40 -8.24
C ASN A 40 1.31 -14.49 -8.92
N GLY A 41 2.25 -13.66 -8.44
CA GLY A 41 3.59 -13.56 -9.03
C GLY A 41 3.68 -12.67 -10.29
N ALA A 42 2.62 -11.96 -10.70
CA ALA A 42 2.65 -11.04 -11.84
C ALA A 42 3.45 -9.75 -11.59
N GLY A 43 3.87 -9.50 -10.33
CA GLY A 43 4.70 -8.33 -10.00
C GLY A 43 3.97 -7.22 -9.23
N LYS A 44 2.72 -7.42 -8.79
CA LYS A 44 1.94 -6.40 -8.08
C LYS A 44 2.66 -5.83 -6.85
N SER A 45 3.08 -6.67 -5.92
CA SER A 45 3.81 -6.22 -4.71
C SER A 45 5.20 -5.65 -5.05
N THR A 46 5.84 -6.13 -6.13
CA THR A 46 7.08 -5.54 -6.65
C THR A 46 6.84 -4.11 -7.13
N LEU A 47 5.76 -3.88 -7.88
CA LEU A 47 5.39 -2.54 -8.35
C LEU A 47 5.06 -1.61 -7.18
N LEU A 48 4.29 -2.08 -6.18
CA LEU A 48 4.03 -1.30 -4.96
C LEU A 48 5.32 -0.95 -4.21
N SER A 49 6.27 -1.90 -4.09
CA SER A 49 7.55 -1.65 -3.43
C SER A 49 8.40 -0.62 -4.17
N MET A 50 8.35 -0.60 -5.50
CA MET A 50 9.02 0.42 -6.31
C MET A 50 8.35 1.79 -6.17
N ILE A 51 7.02 1.86 -6.15
CA ILE A 51 6.27 3.11 -5.89
C ILE A 51 6.57 3.64 -4.49
N ALA A 52 6.66 2.75 -3.49
CA ALA A 52 7.01 3.10 -2.11
C ALA A 52 8.48 3.57 -1.94
N GLY A 53 9.32 3.45 -2.98
CA GLY A 53 10.75 3.73 -2.89
C GLY A 53 11.54 2.75 -2.03
N THR A 54 10.97 1.59 -1.67
CA THR A 54 11.64 0.55 -0.89
C THR A 54 12.40 -0.44 -1.77
N MET A 55 12.23 -0.34 -3.08
CA MET A 55 12.89 -1.15 -4.09
C MET A 55 13.20 -0.30 -5.33
N ASP A 56 14.45 -0.27 -5.75
CA ASP A 56 14.84 0.41 -6.98
C ASP A 56 14.46 -0.41 -8.22
N PRO A 57 14.03 0.22 -9.32
CA PRO A 57 13.93 -0.42 -10.60
C PRO A 57 15.31 -0.89 -11.09
N SER A 58 15.35 -1.90 -11.96
CA SER A 58 16.58 -2.34 -12.62
C SER A 58 17.02 -1.40 -13.75
N ALA A 59 16.05 -0.69 -14.35
CA ALA A 59 16.23 0.38 -15.32
C ALA A 59 15.01 1.30 -15.32
N GLY A 60 15.19 2.52 -15.84
CA GLY A 60 14.16 3.55 -15.82
C GLY A 60 14.01 4.23 -14.47
N GLU A 61 13.00 5.05 -14.32
CA GLU A 61 12.75 5.82 -13.09
C GLU A 61 11.25 5.96 -12.80
N ILE A 62 10.91 6.12 -11.52
CA ILE A 62 9.57 6.47 -11.06
C ILE A 62 9.64 7.84 -10.42
N LEU A 63 8.87 8.77 -10.95
CA LEU A 63 8.77 10.14 -10.44
C LEU A 63 7.41 10.33 -9.78
N SER A 64 7.39 10.95 -8.62
CA SER A 64 6.14 11.26 -7.93
C SER A 64 6.10 12.73 -7.52
N THR A 65 4.91 13.32 -7.56
CA THR A 65 4.61 14.58 -6.90
C THR A 65 3.75 14.30 -5.68
N GLY A 66 4.13 14.83 -4.53
CA GLY A 66 3.44 14.58 -3.27
C GLY A 66 3.98 13.38 -2.48
N SER A 67 3.41 13.17 -1.32
CA SER A 67 3.79 12.12 -0.37
C SER A 67 3.14 10.78 -0.71
N ILE A 68 3.91 9.70 -0.58
CA ILE A 68 3.43 8.34 -0.78
C ILE A 68 3.55 7.58 0.53
N SER A 69 2.51 6.84 0.90
CA SER A 69 2.56 5.98 2.07
C SER A 69 3.42 4.74 1.83
N TRP A 70 3.90 4.11 2.89
CA TRP A 70 4.22 2.68 2.82
C TRP A 70 2.92 1.86 2.68
N PRO A 71 2.99 0.56 2.34
CA PRO A 71 1.80 -0.28 2.33
C PRO A 71 1.04 -0.23 3.65
N VAL A 72 -0.24 0.14 3.62
CA VAL A 72 -1.08 0.32 4.82
C VAL A 72 -1.08 -0.94 5.68
N GLY A 73 -0.84 -0.77 6.98
CA GLY A 73 -0.75 -1.89 7.91
C GLY A 73 0.60 -2.62 7.95
N PHE A 74 1.60 -2.20 7.16
CA PHE A 74 2.93 -2.80 7.18
C PHE A 74 3.69 -2.43 8.46
N ALA A 75 3.96 -3.41 9.32
CA ALA A 75 4.66 -3.23 10.60
C ALA A 75 6.19 -3.34 10.52
N GLY A 76 6.75 -3.57 9.34
CA GLY A 76 8.19 -3.81 9.16
C GLY A 76 9.10 -2.61 9.43
N ALA A 77 8.53 -1.40 9.49
CA ALA A 77 9.27 -0.19 9.81
C ALA A 77 9.45 0.04 11.33
N PHE A 78 8.81 -0.77 12.17
CA PHE A 78 8.83 -0.57 13.63
C PHE A 78 9.96 -1.34 14.30
N HIS A 79 10.66 -0.66 15.19
CA HIS A 79 11.70 -1.30 15.99
C HIS A 79 11.11 -2.05 17.20
N PRO A 80 11.41 -3.34 17.37
CA PRO A 80 10.76 -4.18 18.40
C PRO A 80 11.08 -3.75 19.84
N ASP A 81 12.23 -3.15 20.09
CA ASP A 81 12.65 -2.70 21.43
C ASP A 81 12.15 -1.31 21.79
N LEU A 82 11.62 -0.55 20.83
CA LEU A 82 10.96 0.73 21.10
C LEU A 82 9.49 0.51 21.47
N THR A 83 8.95 1.42 22.28
CA THR A 83 7.53 1.45 22.61
C THR A 83 6.67 1.87 21.43
N GLY A 84 5.36 1.63 21.50
CA GLY A 84 4.41 2.15 20.49
C GLY A 84 4.54 3.65 20.31
N ALA A 85 4.59 4.39 21.41
CA ALA A 85 4.77 5.84 21.41
C ALA A 85 6.10 6.29 20.77
N GLN A 86 7.20 5.58 21.04
CA GLN A 86 8.50 5.89 20.46
C GLN A 86 8.54 5.61 18.95
N ASN A 87 7.97 4.49 18.51
CA ASN A 87 7.86 4.18 17.09
C ASN A 87 6.99 5.21 16.36
N THR A 88 5.84 5.60 16.95
CA THR A 88 4.97 6.64 16.37
C THR A 88 5.73 7.96 16.19
N ARG A 89 6.44 8.43 17.23
CA ARG A 89 7.22 9.66 17.15
C ARG A 89 8.38 9.57 16.15
N PHE A 90 9.00 8.41 16.02
CA PHE A 90 10.05 8.16 15.04
C PHE A 90 9.50 8.33 13.61
N VAL A 91 8.35 7.69 13.32
CA VAL A 91 7.68 7.81 12.02
C VAL A 91 7.24 9.25 11.75
N ALA A 92 6.66 9.94 12.74
CA ALA A 92 6.29 11.34 12.60
C ALA A 92 7.44 12.22 12.14
N ARG A 93 8.64 12.01 12.72
CA ARG A 93 9.86 12.76 12.35
C ARG A 93 10.35 12.45 10.94
N ILE A 94 10.27 11.18 10.51
CA ILE A 94 10.65 10.78 9.14
C ILE A 94 9.77 11.48 8.11
N TYR A 95 8.45 11.55 8.38
CA TYR A 95 7.49 12.14 7.46
C TYR A 95 7.24 13.63 7.67
N GLY A 96 7.93 14.27 8.64
CA GLY A 96 7.84 15.70 8.89
C GLY A 96 6.48 16.17 9.41
N VAL A 97 5.70 15.28 10.05
CA VAL A 97 4.43 15.60 10.67
C VAL A 97 4.60 15.91 12.15
N ASP A 98 3.64 16.63 12.76
CA ASP A 98 3.70 16.93 14.20
C ASP A 98 3.69 15.66 15.05
N THR A 99 4.71 15.55 15.92
CA THR A 99 4.91 14.33 16.73
C THR A 99 3.89 14.21 17.85
N GLY A 100 3.35 15.32 18.35
CA GLY A 100 2.32 15.35 19.40
C GLY A 100 0.99 14.92 18.80
N GLU A 101 0.55 15.62 17.76
CA GLU A 101 -0.72 15.34 17.08
C GLU A 101 -0.81 13.89 16.61
N LEU A 102 0.26 13.37 15.96
CA LEU A 102 0.26 11.98 15.53
C LEU A 102 0.25 11.01 16.71
N SER A 103 0.99 11.30 17.80
CA SER A 103 1.01 10.42 18.98
C SER A 103 -0.34 10.36 19.68
N ASP A 104 -1.01 11.50 19.82
CA ASP A 104 -2.32 11.61 20.46
C ASP A 104 -3.39 10.88 19.63
N PHE A 105 -3.39 11.10 18.32
CA PHE A 105 -4.27 10.36 17.40
C PHE A 105 -4.07 8.85 17.48
N VAL A 106 -2.81 8.38 17.43
CA VAL A 106 -2.50 6.94 17.42
C VAL A 106 -2.83 6.30 18.77
N GLU A 107 -2.54 6.98 19.91
CA GLU A 107 -2.87 6.47 21.25
C GLU A 107 -4.39 6.30 21.41
N GLU A 108 -5.18 7.28 20.98
CA GLU A 108 -6.63 7.23 21.01
C GLU A 108 -7.21 6.21 20.04
N PHE A 109 -6.70 6.22 18.79
CA PHE A 109 -7.24 5.37 17.73
C PHE A 109 -6.98 3.89 17.98
N CYS A 110 -5.76 3.53 18.38
CA CYS A 110 -5.34 2.12 18.50
C CYS A 110 -5.90 1.42 19.74
N GLU A 111 -6.35 2.17 20.75
CA GLU A 111 -6.96 1.63 21.98
C GLU A 111 -6.07 0.57 22.67
N LEU A 112 -4.77 0.82 22.68
CA LEU A 112 -3.79 -0.09 23.29
C LEU A 112 -3.61 0.13 24.79
N GLY A 113 -4.17 1.21 25.33
CA GLY A 113 -4.06 1.58 26.73
C GLY A 113 -2.60 1.65 27.21
N PRO A 114 -2.28 1.13 28.41
CA PRO A 114 -0.91 1.16 28.95
C PRO A 114 0.11 0.49 28.04
N SER A 115 -0.29 -0.46 27.20
CA SER A 115 0.61 -1.15 26.29
C SER A 115 1.24 -0.25 25.25
N TYR A 116 0.60 0.89 24.90
CA TYR A 116 1.17 1.87 23.98
C TYR A 116 2.56 2.37 24.45
N ARG A 117 2.82 2.35 25.75
CA ARG A 117 4.10 2.71 26.36
C ARG A 117 5.01 1.51 26.68
N GLN A 118 4.68 0.32 26.19
CA GLN A 118 5.51 -0.88 26.31
C GLN A 118 6.24 -1.19 25.01
N PRO A 119 7.40 -1.87 25.05
CA PRO A 119 8.13 -2.29 23.85
C PRO A 119 7.31 -3.22 22.95
N LEU A 120 7.45 -3.03 21.63
CA LEU A 120 6.67 -3.80 20.63
C LEU A 120 6.97 -5.29 20.64
N ARG A 121 8.11 -5.73 21.16
CA ARG A 121 8.42 -7.16 21.31
C ARG A 121 7.39 -7.90 22.17
N GLY A 122 6.73 -7.19 23.10
CA GLY A 122 5.64 -7.72 23.94
C GLY A 122 4.25 -7.67 23.31
N TYR A 123 4.09 -7.07 22.12
CA TYR A 123 2.80 -6.93 21.48
C TYR A 123 2.34 -8.24 20.83
N SER A 124 1.04 -8.53 20.93
CA SER A 124 0.40 -9.53 20.11
C SER A 124 0.38 -9.09 18.63
N SER A 125 0.12 -10.02 17.71
CA SER A 125 -0.06 -9.69 16.29
C SER A 125 -1.16 -8.67 16.07
N GLY A 126 -2.29 -8.78 16.78
CA GLY A 126 -3.39 -7.83 16.72
C GLY A 126 -3.01 -6.43 17.22
N MET A 127 -2.25 -6.31 18.31
CA MET A 127 -1.76 -5.02 18.81
C MET A 127 -0.80 -4.36 17.83
N ARG A 128 0.11 -5.12 17.21
CA ARG A 128 1.01 -4.60 16.17
C ARG A 128 0.23 -4.12 14.95
N ALA A 129 -0.76 -4.89 14.52
CA ALA A 129 -1.60 -4.52 13.40
C ALA A 129 -2.43 -3.26 13.67
N ARG A 130 -3.01 -3.10 14.89
CA ARG A 130 -3.69 -1.88 15.30
C ARG A 130 -2.75 -0.66 15.26
N LEU A 131 -1.55 -0.78 15.84
CA LEU A 131 -0.55 0.29 15.84
C LEU A 131 -0.13 0.66 14.42
N SER A 132 0.20 -0.33 13.58
CA SER A 132 0.65 -0.12 12.21
C SER A 132 -0.43 0.59 11.37
N PHE A 133 -1.66 0.12 11.48
CA PHE A 133 -2.80 0.74 10.80
C PHE A 133 -3.05 2.16 11.31
N GLY A 134 -3.05 2.39 12.63
CA GLY A 134 -3.27 3.70 13.22
C GLY A 134 -2.20 4.72 12.80
N VAL A 135 -0.93 4.34 12.79
CA VAL A 135 0.15 5.23 12.32
C VAL A 135 0.00 5.54 10.83
N SER A 136 -0.38 4.55 10.00
CA SER A 136 -0.62 4.77 8.57
C SER A 136 -1.79 5.72 8.30
N MET A 137 -2.86 5.63 9.09
CA MET A 137 -4.04 6.50 8.95
C MET A 137 -3.88 7.86 9.61
N GLY A 138 -3.00 7.99 10.59
CA GLY A 138 -2.72 9.25 11.27
C GLY A 138 -1.95 10.25 10.41
N ILE A 139 -1.25 9.79 9.38
CA ILE A 139 -0.53 10.66 8.43
C ILE A 139 -1.39 10.85 7.18
N ALA A 140 -1.59 12.10 6.77
CA ALA A 140 -2.25 12.41 5.52
C ALA A 140 -1.25 12.33 4.36
N PHE A 141 -1.39 11.30 3.52
CA PHE A 141 -0.60 11.13 2.31
C PHE A 141 -1.39 11.57 1.08
N ASP A 142 -0.68 12.01 0.04
CA ASP A 142 -1.28 12.30 -1.27
C ASP A 142 -1.62 11.01 -2.04
N THR A 143 -0.92 9.92 -1.74
CA THR A 143 -1.17 8.59 -2.33
C THR A 143 -0.97 7.49 -1.28
N TYR A 144 -1.98 6.62 -1.14
CA TYR A 144 -1.89 5.45 -0.28
C TYR A 144 -1.58 4.19 -1.06
N LEU A 145 -0.70 3.35 -0.50
CA LEU A 145 -0.41 2.02 -1.02
C LEU A 145 -1.14 0.98 -0.16
N VAL A 146 -1.95 0.16 -0.82
CA VAL A 146 -2.83 -0.81 -0.15
C VAL A 146 -2.52 -2.19 -0.69
N ASP A 147 -1.86 -3.02 0.12
CA ASP A 147 -1.57 -4.42 -0.24
C ASP A 147 -2.38 -5.33 0.69
N GLU A 148 -3.49 -5.85 0.17
CA GLU A 148 -4.43 -6.71 0.89
C GLU A 148 -4.83 -6.15 2.27
N VAL A 149 -5.73 -5.15 2.29
CA VAL A 149 -6.25 -4.63 3.56
C VAL A 149 -6.92 -5.76 4.33
N THR A 150 -6.18 -6.31 5.27
CA THR A 150 -6.74 -7.25 6.23
C THR A 150 -7.55 -6.47 7.26
N ALA A 151 -8.76 -6.93 7.52
CA ALA A 151 -9.59 -6.40 8.60
C ALA A 151 -8.85 -6.57 9.94
N VAL A 152 -8.34 -5.45 10.48
CA VAL A 152 -7.52 -5.44 11.69
C VAL A 152 -8.40 -5.42 12.93
N GLY A 153 -8.07 -6.23 13.93
CA GLY A 153 -8.70 -6.18 15.25
C GLY A 153 -10.05 -6.89 15.35
N ASP A 154 -10.77 -6.61 16.45
CA ASP A 154 -12.13 -7.09 16.69
C ASP A 154 -13.19 -6.34 15.85
N ALA A 155 -14.46 -6.72 15.99
CA ALA A 155 -15.55 -6.14 15.19
C ALA A 155 -15.69 -4.62 15.37
N ALA A 156 -15.49 -4.09 16.57
CA ALA A 156 -15.59 -2.66 16.85
C ALA A 156 -14.44 -1.90 16.21
N PHE A 157 -13.21 -2.39 16.35
CA PHE A 157 -12.03 -1.78 15.74
C PHE A 157 -12.07 -1.88 14.21
N ARG A 158 -12.57 -2.97 13.64
CA ARG A 158 -12.77 -3.11 12.19
C ARG A 158 -13.71 -2.03 11.63
N LYS A 159 -14.83 -1.77 12.31
CA LYS A 159 -15.76 -0.70 11.89
C LYS A 159 -15.09 0.68 11.93
N LYS A 160 -14.39 1.00 13.02
CA LYS A 160 -13.62 2.25 13.19
C LYS A 160 -12.56 2.40 12.11
N SER A 161 -11.80 1.31 11.84
CA SER A 161 -10.77 1.28 10.81
C SER A 161 -11.33 1.46 9.40
N ALA A 162 -12.46 0.84 9.08
CA ALA A 162 -13.11 1.00 7.79
C ALA A 162 -13.53 2.45 7.55
N THR A 163 -14.10 3.12 8.55
CA THR A 163 -14.53 4.52 8.42
C THR A 163 -13.35 5.45 8.12
N ILE A 164 -12.26 5.36 8.89
CA ILE A 164 -11.11 6.24 8.64
C ILE A 164 -10.42 5.91 7.32
N PHE A 165 -10.34 4.63 6.97
CA PHE A 165 -9.77 4.20 5.70
C PHE A 165 -10.56 4.78 4.53
N GLN A 166 -11.88 4.66 4.54
CA GLN A 166 -12.74 5.24 3.52
C GLN A 166 -12.54 6.76 3.39
N THR A 167 -12.55 7.49 4.50
CA THR A 167 -12.29 8.94 4.49
C THR A 167 -10.94 9.29 3.85
N ARG A 168 -9.89 8.50 4.13
CA ARG A 168 -8.58 8.71 3.51
C ARG A 168 -8.57 8.41 2.01
N MET A 169 -9.25 7.34 1.58
CA MET A 169 -9.36 6.98 0.16
C MET A 169 -10.16 8.01 -0.66
N GLU A 170 -11.15 8.66 -0.06
CA GLU A 170 -11.92 9.74 -0.70
C GLU A 170 -11.11 11.04 -0.89
N GLN A 171 -10.06 11.25 -0.08
CA GLN A 171 -9.26 12.49 -0.06
C GLN A 171 -7.93 12.38 -0.80
N ALA A 172 -7.49 11.18 -1.13
CA ALA A 172 -6.18 10.92 -1.72
C ALA A 172 -6.28 9.92 -2.87
N GLY A 173 -5.22 9.85 -3.69
CA GLY A 173 -5.06 8.74 -4.63
C GLY A 173 -4.66 7.45 -3.93
N SER A 174 -4.83 6.32 -4.61
CA SER A 174 -4.37 5.05 -4.06
C SER A 174 -3.93 4.04 -5.13
N PHE A 175 -3.03 3.11 -4.73
CA PHE A 175 -2.78 1.87 -5.46
C PHE A 175 -3.22 0.71 -4.59
N VAL A 176 -4.20 -0.04 -5.07
CA VAL A 176 -4.87 -1.10 -4.31
C VAL A 176 -4.60 -2.45 -4.95
N VAL A 177 -4.02 -3.36 -4.17
CA VAL A 177 -3.98 -4.80 -4.46
C VAL A 177 -4.98 -5.49 -3.55
N SER A 178 -5.94 -6.18 -4.11
CA SER A 178 -6.91 -6.98 -3.35
C SER A 178 -7.42 -8.15 -4.20
N HIS A 179 -7.71 -9.26 -3.54
CA HIS A 179 -8.43 -10.37 -4.16
C HIS A 179 -9.96 -10.24 -4.01
N ASN A 180 -10.42 -9.24 -3.28
CA ASN A 180 -11.84 -8.95 -3.06
C ASN A 180 -12.35 -7.97 -4.11
N MET A 181 -13.02 -8.47 -5.16
CA MET A 181 -13.56 -7.64 -6.25
C MET A 181 -14.58 -6.59 -5.80
N PRO A 182 -15.51 -6.87 -4.88
CA PRO A 182 -16.33 -5.83 -4.26
C PRO A 182 -15.53 -4.66 -3.69
N GLN A 183 -14.45 -4.93 -2.97
CA GLN A 183 -13.58 -3.90 -2.40
C GLN A 183 -12.84 -3.10 -3.48
N ILE A 184 -12.39 -3.77 -4.55
CA ILE A 184 -11.78 -3.10 -5.71
C ILE A 184 -12.77 -2.10 -6.34
N ARG A 185 -14.04 -2.51 -6.53
CA ARG A 185 -15.09 -1.64 -7.08
C ARG A 185 -15.49 -0.50 -6.17
N GLU A 186 -15.34 -0.67 -4.86
CA GLU A 186 -15.64 0.35 -3.87
C GLU A 186 -14.60 1.47 -3.84
N PHE A 187 -13.31 1.11 -3.98
CA PHE A 187 -12.21 2.07 -3.75
C PHE A 187 -11.47 2.51 -5.02
N CYS A 188 -11.63 1.82 -6.13
CA CYS A 188 -10.86 2.11 -7.34
C CYS A 188 -11.75 2.62 -8.47
N ASP A 189 -11.21 3.51 -9.27
CA ASP A 189 -11.87 4.11 -10.43
C ASP A 189 -11.15 3.80 -11.75
N MET A 190 -9.93 3.26 -11.68
CA MET A 190 -9.14 2.81 -12.83
C MET A 190 -8.36 1.54 -12.50
N GLY A 191 -7.76 0.90 -13.50
CA GLY A 191 -7.01 -0.33 -13.29
C GLY A 191 -5.73 -0.44 -14.10
N ILE A 192 -4.74 -1.13 -13.51
CA ILE A 192 -3.54 -1.60 -14.20
C ILE A 192 -3.53 -3.13 -14.13
N VAL A 193 -3.58 -3.77 -15.30
CA VAL A 193 -3.49 -5.24 -15.41
C VAL A 193 -2.05 -5.62 -15.70
N LEU A 194 -1.44 -6.37 -14.77
CA LEU A 194 -0.10 -6.91 -14.91
C LEU A 194 -0.18 -8.35 -15.40
N ASP A 195 0.42 -8.62 -16.55
CA ASP A 195 0.54 -9.96 -17.10
C ASP A 195 1.88 -10.16 -17.81
N GLN A 196 2.59 -11.23 -17.45
CA GLN A 196 3.89 -11.63 -18.05
C GLN A 196 4.92 -10.50 -18.19
N GLY A 197 5.00 -9.62 -17.18
CA GLY A 197 5.92 -8.48 -17.16
C GLY A 197 5.41 -7.23 -17.85
N ARG A 198 4.29 -7.30 -18.55
CA ARG A 198 3.64 -6.15 -19.20
C ARG A 198 2.56 -5.58 -18.30
N ALA A 199 2.35 -4.28 -18.41
CA ALA A 199 1.27 -3.58 -17.74
C ALA A 199 0.40 -2.86 -18.77
N VAL A 200 -0.91 -3.04 -18.64
CA VAL A 200 -1.91 -2.34 -19.45
C VAL A 200 -2.75 -1.50 -18.51
N ILE A 201 -2.86 -0.21 -18.81
CA ILE A 201 -3.67 0.74 -18.04
C ILE A 201 -5.06 0.87 -18.66
N TYR A 202 -6.06 0.99 -17.81
CA TYR A 202 -7.46 1.22 -18.17
C TYR A 202 -8.00 2.37 -17.34
N ASP A 203 -8.55 3.38 -18.03
CA ASP A 203 -9.24 4.49 -17.36
C ASP A 203 -10.60 4.08 -16.79
N ASP A 204 -11.17 2.99 -17.31
CA ASP A 204 -12.37 2.33 -16.80
C ASP A 204 -11.99 1.07 -16.01
N LEU A 205 -12.45 1.00 -14.77
CA LEU A 205 -12.16 -0.12 -13.89
C LEU A 205 -12.76 -1.44 -14.36
N GLU A 206 -13.98 -1.42 -14.92
CA GLU A 206 -14.65 -2.65 -15.35
C GLU A 206 -13.96 -3.27 -16.58
N GLU A 207 -13.39 -2.45 -17.47
CA GLU A 207 -12.56 -2.94 -18.57
C GLU A 207 -11.29 -3.63 -18.03
N ALA A 208 -10.65 -3.06 -17.03
CA ALA A 208 -9.50 -3.70 -16.37
C ALA A 208 -9.86 -5.03 -15.71
N ILE A 209 -10.99 -5.07 -15.00
CA ILE A 209 -11.49 -6.29 -14.35
C ILE A 209 -11.81 -7.35 -15.40
N HIS A 210 -12.49 -6.97 -16.49
CA HIS A 210 -12.82 -7.89 -17.57
C HIS A 210 -11.56 -8.52 -18.20
N HIS A 211 -10.57 -7.69 -18.51
CA HIS A 211 -9.26 -8.16 -19.02
C HIS A 211 -8.59 -9.11 -18.03
N HIS A 212 -8.56 -8.76 -16.75
CA HIS A 212 -7.97 -9.60 -15.72
C HIS A 212 -8.66 -10.97 -15.62
N LEU A 213 -9.98 -11.00 -15.60
CA LEU A 213 -10.75 -12.24 -15.53
C LEU A 213 -10.56 -13.10 -16.79
N HIS A 214 -10.47 -12.48 -17.98
CA HIS A 214 -10.17 -13.19 -19.21
C HIS A 214 -8.80 -13.89 -19.12
N ASN A 215 -7.75 -13.20 -18.66
CA ASN A 215 -6.41 -13.76 -18.48
C ASN A 215 -6.38 -14.89 -17.43
N MET A 216 -7.23 -14.81 -16.41
CA MET A 216 -7.36 -15.88 -15.42
C MET A 216 -7.94 -17.16 -16.03
N ASN A 217 -8.89 -17.05 -16.96
CA ASN A 217 -9.58 -18.17 -17.59
C ASN A 217 -8.78 -18.81 -18.75
N THR A 218 -7.98 -18.03 -19.48
CA THR A 218 -7.20 -18.48 -20.65
C THR A 218 -5.83 -19.06 -20.29
N GLY A 219 -5.39 -18.91 -19.06
CA GLY A 219 -4.07 -19.37 -18.58
C GLY A 219 -4.08 -20.73 -17.86
N GLN A 220 -5.07 -21.59 -18.13
CA GLN A 220 -5.09 -23.01 -17.70
C GLN A 220 -4.47 -23.92 -18.74
#